data_a2b5e0261bd986a7f04f065869f615d5
#
_entry.id   a2b5e0261bd986a7f04f065869f615d5
#
_cell.length_a   1.000
_cell.length_b   1.000
_cell.length_c   1.000
_cell.angle_alpha   90.00
_cell.angle_beta   90.00
_cell.angle_gamma   90.00
#
_symmetry.space_group_name_H-M   'P 1'
#
loop_
_entity.id
_entity.type
_entity.pdbx_description
1 polymer ?
#
loop_
_entity_poly.entity_id
_entity_poly.type
_entity_poly.pdbx_seq_one_letter_code
_entity_poly.pdbx_strand_id
1 'polypeptide(L)'
;MAVGFTERERTGIVEALRQAAIRCAILKGMKKTTVDELAAEAGISKGAFYKFYPSKECLFLDMLEQWHSAIEQQVLQVIRENPGIAPRDCAALILKTVWRGMRDKPLTGFYRDDLPEMLRKLPEALWREHYQSNEDFIRGLMARARLQLIVPENVAYAAIRVLIFSLLHAPQIGPGYEQAIDSLIDGACAAMIGSETASAN
;
A
#
# COMPACT_ATOMS: atom_id res chain seq x y z
N MET A 1 22.22 -32.45 -13.26
CA MET A 1 21.89 -31.66 -12.06
C MET A 1 21.35 -30.30 -12.51
N ALA A 2 20.15 -29.95 -12.12
CA ALA A 2 19.62 -28.63 -12.46
C ALA A 2 20.44 -27.58 -11.70
N VAL A 3 21.16 -26.74 -12.41
CA VAL A 3 21.89 -25.60 -11.82
C VAL A 3 20.87 -24.71 -11.14
N GLY A 4 20.99 -24.52 -9.83
CA GLY A 4 20.14 -23.60 -9.10
C GLY A 4 20.47 -22.15 -9.49
N PHE A 5 19.48 -21.25 -9.44
CA PHE A 5 19.70 -19.83 -9.64
C PHE A 5 20.66 -19.27 -8.58
N THR A 6 21.61 -18.45 -8.99
CA THR A 6 22.44 -17.65 -8.08
C THR A 6 21.57 -16.61 -7.35
N GLU A 7 22.03 -16.06 -6.23
CA GLU A 7 21.30 -15.03 -5.49
C GLU A 7 20.99 -13.78 -6.36
N ARG A 8 21.93 -13.38 -7.22
CA ARG A 8 21.73 -12.27 -8.15
C ARG A 8 20.62 -12.56 -9.17
N GLU A 9 20.62 -13.78 -9.73
CA GLU A 9 19.57 -14.21 -10.65
C GLU A 9 18.22 -14.31 -9.94
N ARG A 10 18.18 -14.83 -8.71
CA ARG A 10 16.96 -14.91 -7.89
C ARG A 10 16.36 -13.52 -7.67
N THR A 11 17.17 -12.55 -7.23
CA THR A 11 16.74 -11.17 -7.04
C THR A 11 16.19 -10.57 -8.33
N GLY A 12 16.89 -10.76 -9.45
CA GLY A 12 16.44 -10.27 -10.75
C GLY A 12 15.12 -10.90 -11.21
N ILE A 13 14.93 -12.19 -10.99
CA ILE A 13 13.69 -12.92 -11.35
C ILE A 13 12.52 -12.44 -10.46
N VAL A 14 12.73 -12.29 -9.16
CA VAL A 14 11.70 -11.79 -8.24
C VAL A 14 11.23 -10.40 -8.67
N GLU A 15 12.15 -9.51 -8.98
CA GLU A 15 11.79 -8.16 -9.44
C GLU A 15 11.06 -8.19 -10.79
N ALA A 16 11.50 -9.03 -11.74
CA ALA A 16 10.82 -9.21 -13.02
C ALA A 16 9.39 -9.74 -12.85
N LEU A 17 9.17 -10.69 -11.92
CA LEU A 17 7.85 -11.22 -11.58
C LEU A 17 6.95 -10.16 -10.94
N ARG A 18 7.47 -9.33 -10.04
CA ARG A 18 6.73 -8.20 -9.44
C ARG A 18 6.29 -7.19 -10.50
N GLN A 19 7.19 -6.83 -11.42
CA GLN A 19 6.88 -5.91 -12.51
C GLN A 19 5.83 -6.51 -13.47
N ALA A 20 5.90 -7.80 -13.77
CA ALA A 20 4.87 -8.51 -14.52
C ALA A 20 3.52 -8.47 -13.80
N ALA A 21 3.49 -8.71 -12.49
CA ALA A 21 2.27 -8.65 -11.68
C ALA A 21 1.65 -7.24 -11.68
N ILE A 22 2.45 -6.17 -11.56
CA ILE A 22 1.98 -4.78 -11.66
C ILE A 22 1.33 -4.53 -13.02
N ARG A 23 2.02 -4.88 -14.12
CA ARG A 23 1.46 -4.69 -15.47
C ARG A 23 0.15 -5.45 -15.66
N CYS A 24 0.12 -6.71 -15.24
CA CYS A 24 -1.09 -7.53 -15.32
C CYS A 24 -2.23 -6.99 -14.46
N ALA A 25 -1.95 -6.53 -13.23
CA ALA A 25 -2.95 -5.92 -12.35
C ALA A 25 -3.62 -4.70 -13.01
N ILE A 26 -2.83 -3.86 -13.67
CA ILE A 26 -3.32 -2.65 -14.35
C ILE A 26 -4.11 -2.98 -15.61
N LEU A 27 -3.60 -3.90 -16.44
CA LEU A 27 -4.14 -4.16 -17.77
C LEU A 27 -5.41 -5.02 -17.75
N LYS A 28 -5.47 -6.03 -16.90
CA LYS A 28 -6.55 -7.05 -16.95
C LYS A 28 -6.97 -7.63 -15.60
N GLY A 29 -6.26 -7.27 -14.54
CA GLY A 29 -6.47 -7.79 -13.19
C GLY A 29 -5.86 -9.17 -12.95
N MET A 30 -5.73 -9.53 -11.66
CA MET A 30 -5.18 -10.82 -11.21
C MET A 30 -6.02 -12.01 -11.69
N LYS A 31 -7.34 -11.89 -11.68
CA LYS A 31 -8.26 -12.98 -12.09
C LYS A 31 -7.95 -13.50 -13.48
N LYS A 32 -7.72 -12.61 -14.43
CA LYS A 32 -7.44 -12.95 -15.83
C LYS A 32 -5.97 -13.26 -16.12
N THR A 33 -5.09 -13.12 -15.13
CA THR A 33 -3.66 -13.38 -15.26
C THR A 33 -3.36 -14.84 -14.93
N THR A 34 -2.56 -15.47 -15.76
CA THR A 34 -2.09 -16.86 -15.59
C THR A 34 -0.64 -16.90 -15.12
N VAL A 35 -0.25 -18.01 -14.46
CA VAL A 35 1.16 -18.23 -14.07
C VAL A 35 2.06 -18.34 -15.30
N ASP A 36 1.55 -18.90 -16.42
CA ASP A 36 2.32 -19.01 -17.66
C ASP A 36 2.70 -17.64 -18.22
N GLU A 37 1.79 -16.67 -18.19
CA GLU A 37 2.05 -15.29 -18.62
C GLU A 37 3.06 -14.60 -17.69
N LEU A 38 2.89 -14.71 -16.37
CA LEU A 38 3.83 -14.12 -15.40
C LEU A 38 5.24 -14.68 -15.56
N ALA A 39 5.35 -16.00 -15.72
CA ALA A 39 6.61 -16.68 -15.93
C ALA A 39 7.26 -16.26 -17.25
N ALA A 40 6.49 -16.21 -18.36
CA ALA A 40 6.98 -15.79 -19.67
C ALA A 40 7.49 -14.35 -19.65
N GLU A 41 6.77 -13.42 -19.01
CA GLU A 41 7.22 -12.02 -18.87
C GLU A 41 8.50 -11.89 -18.03
N ALA A 42 8.72 -12.77 -17.05
CA ALA A 42 9.92 -12.80 -16.23
C ALA A 42 11.07 -13.61 -16.86
N GLY A 43 10.87 -14.16 -18.08
CA GLY A 43 11.88 -14.94 -18.79
C GLY A 43 12.19 -16.32 -18.16
N ILE A 44 11.23 -16.90 -17.42
CA ILE A 44 11.39 -18.20 -16.76
C ILE A 44 10.29 -19.18 -17.16
N SER A 45 10.51 -20.48 -16.90
CA SER A 45 9.46 -21.48 -17.09
C SER A 45 8.41 -21.44 -15.97
N LYS A 46 7.20 -21.94 -16.25
CA LYS A 46 6.15 -22.16 -15.25
C LYS A 46 6.64 -22.97 -14.04
N GLY A 47 7.42 -24.02 -14.28
CA GLY A 47 7.99 -24.84 -13.20
C GLY A 47 9.02 -24.06 -12.35
N ALA A 48 9.72 -23.10 -12.95
CA ALA A 48 10.63 -22.22 -12.23
C ALA A 48 9.86 -21.19 -11.38
N PHE A 49 8.71 -20.68 -11.83
CA PHE A 49 7.85 -19.79 -11.07
C PHE A 49 7.55 -20.33 -9.65
N TYR A 50 7.16 -21.62 -9.57
CA TYR A 50 6.83 -22.26 -8.29
C TYR A 50 8.00 -22.45 -7.33
N LYS A 51 9.25 -22.15 -7.75
CA LYS A 51 10.41 -22.05 -6.86
C LYS A 51 10.48 -20.70 -6.13
N PHE A 52 9.76 -19.70 -6.59
CA PHE A 52 9.72 -18.35 -6.04
C PHE A 52 8.42 -18.08 -5.28
N TYR A 53 7.28 -18.46 -5.86
CA TYR A 53 5.96 -18.22 -5.30
C TYR A 53 5.09 -19.48 -5.36
N PRO A 54 4.46 -19.89 -4.25
CA PRO A 54 3.57 -21.06 -4.24
C PRO A 54 2.32 -20.87 -5.07
N SER A 55 1.88 -19.62 -5.32
CA SER A 55 0.75 -19.29 -6.18
C SER A 55 0.90 -17.89 -6.77
N LYS A 56 0.08 -17.54 -7.76
CA LYS A 56 0.05 -16.17 -8.27
C LYS A 56 -0.48 -15.19 -7.22
N GLU A 57 -1.39 -15.61 -6.37
CA GLU A 57 -1.92 -14.81 -5.29
C GLU A 57 -0.82 -14.37 -4.31
N CYS A 58 0.15 -15.25 -4.01
CA CYS A 58 1.32 -14.90 -3.20
C CYS A 58 2.23 -13.87 -3.90
N LEU A 59 2.41 -13.96 -5.22
CA LEU A 59 3.14 -12.94 -5.98
C LEU A 59 2.39 -11.59 -5.96
N PHE A 60 1.07 -11.59 -6.12
CA PHE A 60 0.29 -10.36 -6.08
C PHE A 60 0.26 -9.73 -4.67
N LEU A 61 0.31 -10.53 -3.60
CA LEU A 61 0.49 -10.04 -2.24
C LEU A 61 1.86 -9.38 -2.07
N ASP A 62 2.94 -10.03 -2.50
CA ASP A 62 4.30 -9.47 -2.46
C ASP A 62 4.41 -8.17 -3.30
N MET A 63 3.78 -8.11 -4.47
CA MET A 63 3.65 -6.88 -5.26
C MET A 63 2.96 -5.75 -4.45
N LEU A 64 1.88 -6.07 -3.75
CA LEU A 64 1.13 -5.12 -2.92
C LEU A 64 1.99 -4.61 -1.75
N GLU A 65 2.71 -5.50 -1.07
CA GLU A 65 3.61 -5.17 0.04
C GLU A 65 4.75 -4.24 -0.41
N GLN A 66 5.37 -4.53 -1.56
CA GLN A 66 6.40 -3.66 -2.13
C GLN A 66 5.87 -2.27 -2.49
N TRP A 67 4.65 -2.21 -2.98
CA TRP A 67 4.02 -0.92 -3.25
C TRP A 67 3.73 -0.14 -1.96
N HIS A 68 3.19 -0.78 -0.93
CA HIS A 68 3.00 -0.17 0.38
C HIS A 68 4.34 0.32 0.96
N SER A 69 5.38 -0.50 0.93
CA SER A 69 6.72 -0.11 1.39
C SER A 69 7.27 1.12 0.65
N ALA A 70 7.00 1.26 -0.65
CA ALA A 70 7.41 2.45 -1.39
C ALA A 70 6.68 3.72 -0.91
N ILE A 71 5.38 3.63 -0.59
CA ILE A 71 4.62 4.73 0.00
C ILE A 71 5.15 5.07 1.40
N GLU A 72 5.44 4.05 2.22
CA GLU A 72 6.02 4.22 3.55
C GLU A 72 7.35 4.99 3.51
N GLN A 73 8.24 4.66 2.57
CA GLN A 73 9.49 5.38 2.39
C GLN A 73 9.27 6.86 2.00
N GLN A 74 8.30 7.15 1.13
CA GLN A 74 7.93 8.52 0.79
C GLN A 74 7.42 9.30 2.01
N VAL A 75 6.57 8.68 2.84
CA VAL A 75 6.08 9.30 4.08
C VAL A 75 7.22 9.59 5.06
N LEU A 76 8.13 8.63 5.26
CA LEU A 76 9.28 8.82 6.13
C LEU A 76 10.22 9.93 5.63
N GLN A 77 10.36 10.07 4.32
CA GLN A 77 11.12 11.17 3.71
C GLN A 77 10.44 12.52 3.97
N VAL A 78 9.12 12.61 3.77
CA VAL A 78 8.34 13.83 4.01
C VAL A 78 8.49 14.30 5.47
N ILE A 79 8.44 13.40 6.45
CA ILE A 79 8.65 13.75 7.86
C ILE A 79 10.06 14.30 8.08
N ARG A 80 11.09 13.68 7.51
CA ARG A 80 12.49 14.13 7.63
C ARG A 80 12.73 15.52 7.02
N GLU A 81 12.04 15.83 5.92
CA GLU A 81 12.19 17.08 5.19
C GLU A 81 11.42 18.25 5.83
N ASN A 82 10.49 17.97 6.75
CA ASN A 82 9.65 18.97 7.41
C ASN A 82 9.83 18.97 8.95
N PRO A 83 11.03 19.17 9.48
CA PRO A 83 11.25 19.20 10.92
C PRO A 83 10.53 20.41 11.53
N GLY A 84 9.80 20.18 12.62
CA GLY A 84 9.11 21.27 13.37
C GLY A 84 7.78 21.72 12.78
N ILE A 85 7.27 21.05 11.74
CA ILE A 85 5.89 21.25 11.25
C ILE A 85 4.88 20.96 12.39
N ALA A 86 3.80 21.74 12.46
CA ALA A 86 2.74 21.52 13.46
C ALA A 86 2.14 20.12 13.33
N PRO A 87 1.74 19.46 14.44
CA PRO A 87 1.27 18.06 14.40
C PRO A 87 0.13 17.81 13.42
N ARG A 88 -0.84 18.71 13.35
CA ARG A 88 -2.00 18.60 12.44
C ARG A 88 -1.58 18.69 10.98
N ASP A 89 -0.69 19.62 10.67
CA ASP A 89 -0.16 19.81 9.31
C ASP A 89 0.73 18.65 8.91
N CYS A 90 1.51 18.09 9.84
CA CYS A 90 2.29 16.88 9.63
C CYS A 90 1.39 15.69 9.30
N ALA A 91 0.33 15.46 10.09
CA ALA A 91 -0.63 14.41 9.85
C ALA A 91 -1.33 14.57 8.48
N ALA A 92 -1.74 15.79 8.13
CA ALA A 92 -2.33 16.09 6.84
C ALA A 92 -1.36 15.81 5.69
N LEU A 93 -0.11 16.24 5.81
CA LEU A 93 0.93 16.00 4.81
C LEU A 93 1.20 14.50 4.62
N ILE A 94 1.27 13.73 5.72
CA ILE A 94 1.39 12.26 5.69
C ILE A 94 0.22 11.63 4.93
N LEU A 95 -1.02 11.95 5.30
CA LEU A 95 -2.21 11.37 4.66
C LEU A 95 -2.32 11.76 3.18
N LYS A 96 -1.98 13.00 2.82
CA LYS A 96 -1.93 13.44 1.41
C LYS A 96 -0.85 12.68 0.63
N THR A 97 0.30 12.39 1.24
CA THR A 97 1.37 11.59 0.63
C THR A 97 0.91 10.15 0.38
N VAL A 98 0.31 9.50 1.37
CA VAL A 98 -0.26 8.15 1.23
C VAL A 98 -1.33 8.14 0.13
N TRP A 99 -2.28 9.06 0.18
CA TRP A 99 -3.36 9.14 -0.79
C TRP A 99 -2.84 9.34 -2.23
N ARG A 100 -1.88 10.23 -2.44
CA ARG A 100 -1.24 10.46 -3.76
C ARG A 100 -0.48 9.23 -4.22
N GLY A 101 0.29 8.59 -3.35
CA GLY A 101 1.00 7.35 -3.66
C GLY A 101 0.06 6.22 -4.10
N MET A 102 -1.14 6.13 -3.52
CA MET A 102 -2.18 5.19 -3.93
C MET A 102 -2.88 5.57 -5.24
N ARG A 103 -3.12 6.88 -5.47
CA ARG A 103 -3.75 7.40 -6.68
C ARG A 103 -2.87 7.23 -7.92
N ASP A 104 -1.58 7.51 -7.78
CA ASP A 104 -0.65 7.61 -8.91
C ASP A 104 -0.33 6.27 -9.58
N LYS A 105 -0.64 5.15 -8.92
CA LYS A 105 -0.62 3.83 -9.54
C LYS A 105 -2.06 3.36 -9.78
N PRO A 106 -2.45 3.07 -11.02
CA PRO A 106 -3.82 2.71 -11.36
C PRO A 106 -4.19 1.29 -10.92
N LEU A 107 -3.96 0.97 -9.63
CA LEU A 107 -4.32 -0.29 -9.00
C LEU A 107 -5.75 -0.29 -8.40
N THR A 108 -6.53 0.77 -8.65
CA THR A 108 -7.91 0.86 -8.15
C THR A 108 -8.78 -0.31 -8.60
N GLY A 109 -8.60 -0.79 -9.84
CA GLY A 109 -9.28 -1.99 -10.33
C GLY A 109 -8.89 -3.24 -9.55
N PHE A 110 -7.60 -3.41 -9.24
CA PHE A 110 -7.11 -4.51 -8.42
C PHE A 110 -7.71 -4.48 -7.01
N TYR A 111 -7.71 -3.31 -6.35
CA TYR A 111 -8.31 -3.17 -5.01
C TYR A 111 -9.79 -3.49 -4.98
N ARG A 112 -10.55 -3.04 -5.99
CA ARG A 112 -11.98 -3.26 -6.05
C ARG A 112 -12.36 -4.69 -6.39
N ASP A 113 -11.69 -5.27 -7.39
CA ASP A 113 -12.15 -6.48 -8.06
C ASP A 113 -11.33 -7.73 -7.68
N ASP A 114 -10.02 -7.59 -7.48
CA ASP A 114 -9.10 -8.72 -7.29
C ASP A 114 -8.70 -8.95 -5.83
N LEU A 115 -8.50 -7.88 -5.05
CA LEU A 115 -8.06 -7.98 -3.66
C LEU A 115 -8.99 -8.84 -2.78
N PRO A 116 -10.33 -8.70 -2.83
CA PRO A 116 -11.22 -9.54 -2.03
C PRO A 116 -11.09 -11.04 -2.38
N GLU A 117 -10.88 -11.36 -3.66
CA GLU A 117 -10.69 -12.74 -4.09
C GLU A 117 -9.32 -13.28 -3.73
N MET A 118 -8.28 -12.46 -3.84
CA MET A 118 -6.92 -12.81 -3.43
C MET A 118 -6.89 -13.18 -1.95
N LEU A 119 -7.46 -12.34 -1.08
CA LEU A 119 -7.53 -12.59 0.36
C LEU A 119 -8.26 -13.89 0.70
N ARG A 120 -9.32 -14.24 -0.05
CA ARG A 120 -10.06 -15.50 0.15
C ARG A 120 -9.23 -16.73 -0.21
N LYS A 121 -8.28 -16.63 -1.14
CA LYS A 121 -7.44 -17.73 -1.62
C LYS A 121 -6.13 -17.87 -0.85
N LEU A 122 -5.68 -16.80 -0.22
CA LEU A 122 -4.46 -16.81 0.59
C LEU A 122 -4.71 -17.47 1.95
N PRO A 123 -3.71 -18.18 2.51
CA PRO A 123 -3.73 -18.58 3.91
C PRO A 123 -3.98 -17.38 4.81
N GLU A 124 -4.88 -17.54 5.80
CA GLU A 124 -5.27 -16.45 6.70
C GLU A 124 -4.06 -15.79 7.40
N ALA A 125 -3.04 -16.58 7.72
CA ALA A 125 -1.82 -16.09 8.36
C ALA A 125 -1.12 -15.00 7.52
N LEU A 126 -1.02 -15.16 6.19
CA LEU A 126 -0.31 -14.23 5.30
C LEU A 126 -0.99 -12.85 5.22
N TRP A 127 -2.30 -12.81 5.02
CA TRP A 127 -2.99 -11.53 4.95
C TRP A 127 -3.15 -10.87 6.33
N ARG A 128 -3.24 -11.66 7.40
CA ARG A 128 -3.25 -11.16 8.78
C ARG A 128 -1.93 -10.49 9.13
N GLU A 129 -0.80 -11.10 8.76
CA GLU A 129 0.54 -10.52 8.90
C GLU A 129 0.65 -9.20 8.14
N HIS A 130 0.15 -9.14 6.90
CA HIS A 130 0.12 -7.92 6.09
C HIS A 130 -0.67 -6.80 6.78
N TYR A 131 -1.88 -7.08 7.32
CA TYR A 131 -2.66 -6.07 8.03
C TYR A 131 -2.00 -5.63 9.33
N GLN A 132 -1.41 -6.55 10.08
CA GLN A 132 -0.69 -6.22 11.31
C GLN A 132 0.51 -5.32 11.03
N SER A 133 1.28 -5.62 10.00
CA SER A 133 2.41 -4.78 9.55
C SER A 133 1.98 -3.36 9.23
N ASN A 134 0.85 -3.18 8.55
CA ASN A 134 0.30 -1.86 8.24
C ASN A 134 -0.11 -1.08 9.52
N GLU A 135 -0.73 -1.74 10.49
CA GLU A 135 -1.10 -1.11 11.76
C GLU A 135 0.13 -0.72 12.59
N ASP A 136 1.13 -1.60 12.65
CA ASP A 136 2.39 -1.32 13.35
C ASP A 136 3.17 -0.18 12.69
N PHE A 137 3.14 -0.10 11.36
CA PHE A 137 3.69 1.03 10.64
C PHE A 137 2.98 2.35 11.01
N ILE A 138 1.64 2.38 11.01
CA ILE A 138 0.87 3.59 11.38
C ILE A 138 1.21 4.03 12.82
N ARG A 139 1.25 3.09 13.77
CA ARG A 139 1.64 3.41 15.16
C ARG A 139 3.06 3.96 15.25
N GLY A 140 4.01 3.31 14.57
CA GLY A 140 5.41 3.78 14.51
C GLY A 140 5.52 5.17 13.88
N LEU A 141 4.72 5.45 12.86
CA LEU A 141 4.66 6.75 12.20
C LEU A 141 4.14 7.84 13.14
N MET A 142 3.04 7.57 13.85
CA MET A 142 2.48 8.49 14.84
C MET A 142 3.49 8.84 15.94
N ALA A 143 4.21 7.83 16.45
CA ALA A 143 5.24 8.04 17.46
C ALA A 143 6.39 8.91 16.93
N ARG A 144 6.88 8.64 15.70
CA ARG A 144 7.98 9.41 15.07
C ARG A 144 7.59 10.86 14.78
N ALA A 145 6.37 11.07 14.31
CA ALA A 145 5.82 12.38 14.02
C ALA A 145 5.27 13.08 15.27
N ARG A 146 5.35 12.44 16.46
CA ARG A 146 4.83 12.93 17.74
C ARG A 146 3.36 13.33 17.66
N LEU A 147 2.56 12.57 16.92
CA LEU A 147 1.14 12.84 16.77
C LEU A 147 0.38 12.25 17.95
N GLN A 148 -0.50 13.05 18.53
CA GLN A 148 -1.40 12.63 19.60
C GLN A 148 -2.84 12.60 19.07
N LEU A 149 -3.46 11.42 19.09
CA LEU A 149 -4.88 11.31 18.81
C LEU A 149 -5.71 11.88 19.95
N ILE A 150 -6.73 12.66 19.60
CA ILE A 150 -7.76 13.17 20.53
C ILE A 150 -9.10 12.44 20.33
N VAL A 151 -9.11 11.39 19.51
CA VAL A 151 -10.23 10.47 19.28
C VAL A 151 -9.75 9.04 19.50
N PRO A 152 -10.66 8.07 19.70
CA PRO A 152 -10.28 6.64 19.76
C PRO A 152 -9.57 6.17 18.49
N GLU A 153 -8.54 5.33 18.62
CA GLU A 153 -7.74 4.82 17.49
C GLU A 153 -8.61 4.19 16.38
N ASN A 154 -9.62 3.41 16.76
CA ASN A 154 -10.53 2.77 15.80
C ASN A 154 -11.31 3.80 14.95
N VAL A 155 -11.62 4.97 15.50
CA VAL A 155 -12.26 6.07 14.75
C VAL A 155 -11.27 6.68 13.77
N ALA A 156 -10.03 6.93 14.18
CA ALA A 156 -8.98 7.46 13.31
C ALA A 156 -8.68 6.49 12.14
N TYR A 157 -8.53 5.19 12.42
CA TYR A 157 -8.33 4.18 11.38
C TYR A 157 -9.52 4.06 10.43
N ALA A 158 -10.76 4.16 10.94
CA ALA A 158 -11.95 4.16 10.09
C ALA A 158 -11.96 5.37 9.15
N ALA A 159 -11.63 6.57 9.66
CA ALA A 159 -11.54 7.79 8.84
C ALA A 159 -10.48 7.67 7.73
N ILE A 160 -9.29 7.14 8.04
CA ILE A 160 -8.25 6.88 7.04
C ILE A 160 -8.76 5.91 5.96
N ARG A 161 -9.44 4.82 6.36
CA ARG A 161 -10.00 3.85 5.40
C ARG A 161 -11.06 4.48 4.50
N VAL A 162 -11.94 5.33 5.05
CA VAL A 162 -12.94 6.06 4.25
C VAL A 162 -12.27 6.93 3.20
N LEU A 163 -11.24 7.69 3.56
CA LEU A 163 -10.48 8.52 2.63
C LEU A 163 -9.83 7.69 1.52
N ILE A 164 -9.19 6.58 1.87
CA ILE A 164 -8.52 5.69 0.91
C ILE A 164 -9.55 5.01 0.00
N PHE A 165 -10.63 4.46 0.56
CA PHE A 165 -11.64 3.77 -0.25
C PHE A 165 -12.41 4.72 -1.17
N SER A 166 -12.46 6.02 -0.88
CA SER A 166 -13.04 7.01 -1.79
C SER A 166 -12.35 7.03 -3.15
N LEU A 167 -11.05 6.62 -3.24
CA LEU A 167 -10.33 6.47 -4.51
C LEU A 167 -11.03 5.50 -5.47
N LEU A 168 -11.69 4.45 -4.95
CA LEU A 168 -12.42 3.48 -5.77
C LEU A 168 -13.61 4.10 -6.50
N HIS A 169 -14.10 5.23 -6.00
CA HIS A 169 -15.27 5.95 -6.48
C HIS A 169 -14.94 7.34 -7.05
N ALA A 170 -13.67 7.70 -7.18
CA ALA A 170 -13.24 8.99 -7.70
C ALA A 170 -13.90 9.39 -9.04
N PRO A 171 -14.04 8.47 -10.02
CA PRO A 171 -14.71 8.82 -11.29
C PRO A 171 -16.19 9.18 -11.14
N GLN A 172 -16.90 8.58 -10.16
CA GLN A 172 -18.31 8.84 -9.89
C GLN A 172 -18.52 10.15 -9.10
N ILE A 173 -17.54 10.54 -8.26
CA ILE A 173 -17.58 11.78 -7.47
C ILE A 173 -17.37 12.99 -8.38
N GLY A 174 -16.53 12.86 -9.38
CA GLY A 174 -16.39 13.88 -10.44
C GLY A 174 -15.20 14.83 -10.26
N PRO A 175 -15.16 15.94 -11.04
CA PRO A 175 -13.95 16.76 -11.23
C PRO A 175 -13.49 17.53 -9.98
N GLY A 176 -14.33 17.67 -8.95
CA GLY A 176 -13.95 18.29 -7.67
C GLY A 176 -13.30 17.35 -6.66
N TYR A 177 -13.13 16.08 -7.01
CA TYR A 177 -12.70 15.04 -6.08
C TYR A 177 -11.37 15.34 -5.41
N GLU A 178 -10.34 15.77 -6.15
CA GLU A 178 -9.00 16.02 -5.55
C GLU A 178 -9.03 17.18 -4.54
N GLN A 179 -9.72 18.28 -4.86
CA GLN A 179 -9.83 19.41 -3.93
C GLN A 179 -10.69 19.04 -2.71
N ALA A 180 -11.73 18.23 -2.91
CA ALA A 180 -12.57 17.74 -1.82
C ALA A 180 -11.77 16.85 -0.87
N ILE A 181 -10.95 15.93 -1.39
CA ILE A 181 -10.10 15.06 -0.58
C ILE A 181 -9.05 15.85 0.21
N ASP A 182 -8.39 16.83 -0.40
CA ASP A 182 -7.44 17.67 0.31
C ASP A 182 -8.13 18.39 1.49
N SER A 183 -9.33 18.95 1.28
CA SER A 183 -10.11 19.61 2.33
C SER A 183 -10.59 18.64 3.41
N LEU A 184 -11.00 17.42 3.03
CA LEU A 184 -11.44 16.38 3.97
C LEU A 184 -10.28 15.87 4.81
N ILE A 185 -9.09 15.70 4.25
CA ILE A 185 -7.88 15.32 4.99
C ILE A 185 -7.54 16.40 6.01
N ASP A 186 -7.51 17.67 5.61
CA ASP A 186 -7.20 18.79 6.52
C ASP A 186 -8.22 18.86 7.67
N GLY A 187 -9.51 18.75 7.36
CA GLY A 187 -10.59 18.72 8.36
C GLY A 187 -10.50 17.52 9.31
N ALA A 188 -10.23 16.33 8.78
CA ALA A 188 -10.05 15.12 9.58
C ALA A 188 -8.85 15.24 10.52
N CYS A 189 -7.71 15.72 10.04
CA CYS A 189 -6.53 15.94 10.88
C CYS A 189 -6.79 16.98 11.97
N ALA A 190 -7.48 18.09 11.66
CA ALA A 190 -7.87 19.09 12.65
C ALA A 190 -8.79 18.53 13.74
N ALA A 191 -9.68 17.59 13.37
CA ALA A 191 -10.63 16.97 14.30
C ALA A 191 -10.05 15.82 15.12
N MET A 192 -9.00 15.14 14.62
CA MET A 192 -8.48 13.90 15.22
C MET A 192 -7.12 14.05 15.89
N ILE A 193 -6.33 15.08 15.54
CA ILE A 193 -4.97 15.28 16.05
C ILE A 193 -4.94 16.48 17.00
N GLY A 194 -4.26 16.31 18.15
CA GLY A 194 -4.00 17.38 19.08
C GLY A 194 -3.19 18.52 18.46
N SER A 195 -3.36 19.74 18.95
CA SER A 195 -2.62 20.92 18.46
C SER A 195 -1.18 20.98 18.98
N GLU A 196 -0.87 20.29 20.07
CA GLU A 196 0.45 20.24 20.69
C GLU A 196 1.15 18.93 20.38
N THR A 197 2.48 18.97 20.34
CA THR A 197 3.30 17.74 20.23
C THR A 197 3.14 16.92 21.50
N ALA A 198 3.04 15.58 21.34
CA ALA A 198 3.08 14.69 22.50
C ALA A 198 4.37 14.96 23.31
N SER A 199 4.21 15.27 24.60
CA SER A 199 5.36 15.43 25.50
C SER A 199 6.13 14.11 25.54
N ALA A 200 7.44 14.18 25.37
CA ALA A 200 8.31 13.03 25.57
C ALA A 200 8.29 12.69 27.07
N ASN A 201 7.58 11.62 27.43
CA ASN A 201 7.73 10.97 28.74
C ASN A 201 8.84 9.95 28.68
#